data_af62462de088330960382dbb687637a8
#
_entry.id   af62462de088330960382dbb687637a8
#
_cell.length_a   1.000
_cell.length_b   1.000
_cell.length_c   1.000
_cell.angle_alpha   90.00
_cell.angle_beta   90.00
_cell.angle_gamma   90.00
#
_symmetry.space_group_name_H-M   'P 1'
#
loop_
_entity.id
_entity.type
_entity.pdbx_description
1 polymer ?
#
loop_
_entity_poly.entity_id
_entity_poly.type
_entity_poly.pdbx_seq_one_letter_code
_entity_poly.pdbx_strand_id
1 'polypeptide(L)'
;MRIFTLLFLLFTPILALAQDHDAPYLKYPTLPNFSILQEDSTSWFTNRDLRPGVPVIIMLFSPDCDHCREQTEMFTKNINKLRNIEIVMSTFQPVYKIRNFCKEFDLHKYQNFHIGRDVKYFFGPFYRIKFAPLLALYDKNRNFVTVFEGDTKVDKILEALK
;
A
#
# COMPACT_ATOMS: atom_id res chain seq x y z
N MET A 1 -61.78 30.74 29.55
CA MET A 1 -61.44 29.38 29.29
C MET A 1 -60.21 29.36 28.39
N ARG A 2 -58.99 29.25 28.99
CA ARG A 2 -57.72 29.37 28.27
C ARG A 2 -57.22 27.96 27.98
N ILE A 3 -57.13 27.61 26.70
CA ILE A 3 -56.61 26.33 26.24
C ILE A 3 -55.08 26.45 26.18
N PHE A 4 -54.39 25.77 27.07
CA PHE A 4 -52.93 25.61 27.03
C PHE A 4 -52.60 24.50 26.05
N THR A 5 -52.05 24.85 24.89
CA THR A 5 -51.53 23.90 23.93
C THR A 5 -50.08 23.55 24.32
N LEU A 6 -49.87 22.37 24.91
CA LEU A 6 -48.55 21.81 25.22
C LEU A 6 -47.91 21.35 23.92
N LEU A 7 -46.92 22.10 23.43
CA LEU A 7 -46.05 21.71 22.31
C LEU A 7 -44.99 20.73 22.83
N PHE A 8 -45.21 19.43 22.59
CA PHE A 8 -44.28 18.36 22.92
C PHE A 8 -43.19 18.34 21.82
N LEU A 9 -42.06 19.00 22.07
CA LEU A 9 -40.84 18.92 21.22
C LEU A 9 -40.29 17.52 21.32
N LEU A 10 -40.52 16.69 20.32
CA LEU A 10 -39.87 15.40 20.11
C LEU A 10 -38.39 15.62 19.85
N PHE A 11 -37.59 15.49 20.91
CA PHE A 11 -36.12 15.44 20.86
C PHE A 11 -35.74 14.05 20.36
N THR A 12 -35.60 13.88 19.03
CA THR A 12 -35.04 12.66 18.46
C THR A 12 -33.54 12.70 18.67
N PRO A 13 -32.91 11.74 19.41
CA PRO A 13 -31.49 11.66 19.47
C PRO A 13 -30.98 11.27 18.07
N ILE A 14 -30.25 12.15 17.42
CA ILE A 14 -29.46 11.85 16.23
C ILE A 14 -28.36 10.91 16.73
N LEU A 15 -28.56 9.61 16.54
CA LEU A 15 -27.50 8.62 16.65
C LEU A 15 -26.46 8.98 15.56
N ALA A 16 -25.47 9.76 15.94
CA ALA A 16 -24.26 9.94 15.16
C ALA A 16 -23.61 8.57 15.06
N LEU A 17 -23.81 7.88 13.91
CA LEU A 17 -23.05 6.70 13.56
C LEU A 17 -21.59 7.17 13.54
N ALA A 18 -20.82 6.77 14.56
CA ALA A 18 -19.39 6.96 14.59
C ALA A 18 -18.85 6.22 13.36
N GLN A 19 -18.53 6.97 12.31
CA GLN A 19 -17.84 6.40 11.16
C GLN A 19 -16.49 5.91 11.66
N ASP A 20 -16.21 4.64 11.43
CA ASP A 20 -14.92 4.02 11.70
C ASP A 20 -13.84 4.81 10.93
N HIS A 21 -13.17 5.73 11.63
CA HIS A 21 -12.20 6.65 11.03
C HIS A 21 -10.84 5.98 10.83
N ASP A 22 -10.63 4.77 11.33
CA ASP A 22 -9.36 4.08 11.18
C ASP A 22 -9.24 3.44 9.80
N ALA A 23 -8.04 3.55 9.21
CA ALA A 23 -7.75 2.89 7.95
C ALA A 23 -7.78 1.35 8.15
N PRO A 24 -8.29 0.57 7.17
CA PRO A 24 -8.37 -0.88 7.31
C PRO A 24 -7.09 -1.57 7.74
N TYR A 25 -5.91 -1.10 7.31
CA TYR A 25 -4.62 -1.67 7.69
C TYR A 25 -4.29 -1.51 9.20
N LEU A 26 -4.86 -0.52 9.88
CA LEU A 26 -4.72 -0.35 11.34
C LEU A 26 -5.63 -1.31 12.11
N LYS A 27 -6.82 -1.58 11.55
CA LYS A 27 -7.78 -2.53 12.12
C LYS A 27 -7.35 -3.98 11.93
N TYR A 28 -6.68 -4.28 10.81
CA TYR A 28 -6.16 -5.58 10.45
C TYR A 28 -4.63 -5.49 10.24
N PRO A 29 -3.84 -5.44 11.32
CA PRO A 29 -2.42 -5.13 11.27
C PRO A 29 -1.57 -6.34 10.82
N THR A 30 -1.99 -6.99 9.77
CA THR A 30 -1.27 -8.09 9.11
C THR A 30 -1.25 -7.87 7.61
N LEU A 31 -0.27 -8.46 6.93
CA LEU A 31 -0.16 -8.38 5.48
C LEU A 31 -1.48 -8.83 4.83
N PRO A 32 -2.16 -7.97 4.06
CA PRO A 32 -3.45 -8.31 3.48
C PRO A 32 -3.33 -9.39 2.39
N ASN A 33 -4.43 -10.08 2.14
CA ASN A 33 -4.55 -10.90 0.95
C ASN A 33 -4.72 -9.98 -0.27
N PHE A 34 -3.78 -10.04 -1.20
CA PHE A 34 -3.81 -9.24 -2.41
C PHE A 34 -3.52 -10.09 -3.65
N SER A 35 -3.84 -9.54 -4.81
CA SER A 35 -3.43 -10.04 -6.11
C SER A 35 -3.16 -8.87 -7.05
N ILE A 36 -2.03 -8.88 -7.72
CA ILE A 36 -1.65 -7.90 -8.75
C ILE A 36 -1.43 -8.60 -10.08
N LEU A 37 -1.93 -8.00 -11.16
CA LEU A 37 -1.71 -8.48 -12.52
C LEU A 37 -0.32 -8.07 -12.98
N GLN A 38 0.50 -9.03 -13.35
CA GLN A 38 1.87 -8.77 -13.80
C GLN A 38 1.91 -8.13 -15.19
N GLU A 39 3.08 -7.70 -15.62
CA GLU A 39 3.28 -6.97 -16.87
C GLU A 39 3.04 -7.79 -18.14
N ASP A 40 2.99 -9.12 -18.06
CA ASP A 40 2.60 -10.01 -19.14
C ASP A 40 1.10 -9.97 -19.45
N SER A 41 0.31 -9.29 -18.61
CA SER A 41 -1.15 -9.14 -18.69
C SER A 41 -1.93 -10.44 -18.49
N THR A 42 -1.30 -11.50 -18.01
CA THR A 42 -1.90 -12.84 -17.83
C THR A 42 -1.63 -13.44 -16.46
N SER A 43 -0.40 -13.28 -15.97
CA SER A 43 0.03 -13.84 -14.69
C SER A 43 -0.37 -12.96 -13.53
N TRP A 44 -0.66 -13.60 -12.40
CA TRP A 44 -0.99 -12.94 -11.15
C TRP A 44 0.05 -13.24 -10.09
N PHE A 45 0.45 -12.20 -9.36
CA PHE A 45 1.27 -12.33 -8.16
C PHE A 45 0.41 -12.05 -6.93
N THR A 46 0.55 -12.87 -5.91
CA THR A 46 -0.26 -12.82 -4.69
C THR A 46 0.61 -12.81 -3.43
N ASN A 47 0.02 -12.50 -2.28
CA ASN A 47 0.72 -12.61 -1.00
C ASN A 47 1.23 -14.03 -0.68
N ARG A 48 0.72 -15.08 -1.34
CA ARG A 48 1.15 -16.48 -1.17
C ARG A 48 2.45 -16.80 -1.91
N ASP A 49 2.78 -16.00 -2.92
CA ASP A 49 3.99 -16.18 -3.74
C ASP A 49 5.24 -15.54 -3.08
N LEU A 50 5.04 -14.77 -2.00
CA LEU A 50 6.12 -14.16 -1.24
C LEU A 50 6.93 -15.19 -0.45
N ARG A 51 8.25 -15.04 -0.44
CA ARG A 51 9.14 -15.90 0.37
C ARG A 51 8.74 -15.81 1.85
N PRO A 52 8.60 -16.96 2.55
CA PRO A 52 8.31 -16.95 3.98
C PRO A 52 9.49 -16.45 4.80
N GLY A 53 9.20 -15.88 5.98
CA GLY A 53 10.24 -15.52 6.96
C GLY A 53 11.12 -14.32 6.60
N VAL A 54 10.75 -13.54 5.56
CA VAL A 54 11.42 -12.29 5.21
C VAL A 54 10.44 -11.11 5.28
N PRO A 55 10.91 -9.90 5.63
CA PRO A 55 10.07 -8.71 5.64
C PRO A 55 9.50 -8.37 4.25
N VAL A 56 8.42 -7.61 4.24
CA VAL A 56 7.77 -7.14 3.00
C VAL A 56 7.61 -5.63 3.02
N ILE A 57 7.90 -5.00 1.91
CA ILE A 57 7.55 -3.62 1.61
C ILE A 57 6.48 -3.65 0.52
N ILE A 58 5.31 -3.08 0.80
CA ILE A 58 4.33 -2.77 -0.25
C ILE A 58 4.49 -1.30 -0.62
N MET A 59 4.85 -1.03 -1.86
CA MET A 59 4.96 0.31 -2.41
C MET A 59 3.78 0.58 -3.34
N LEU A 60 2.93 1.53 -2.97
CA LEU A 60 1.91 2.06 -3.86
C LEU A 60 2.49 3.23 -4.63
N PHE A 61 2.42 3.18 -5.95
CA PHE A 61 3.12 4.13 -6.80
C PHE A 61 2.36 4.49 -8.08
N SER A 62 2.82 5.53 -8.74
CA SER A 62 2.50 5.81 -10.14
C SER A 62 3.79 5.89 -10.95
N PRO A 63 3.86 5.25 -12.13
CA PRO A 63 5.01 5.38 -13.04
C PRO A 63 5.32 6.83 -13.45
N ASP A 64 4.31 7.69 -13.44
CA ASP A 64 4.41 9.10 -13.83
C ASP A 64 4.74 10.03 -12.63
N CYS A 65 4.98 9.49 -11.44
CA CYS A 65 5.24 10.26 -10.22
C CYS A 65 6.75 10.36 -9.97
N ASP A 66 7.31 11.56 -9.90
CA ASP A 66 8.76 11.78 -9.71
C ASP A 66 9.27 11.18 -8.40
N HIS A 67 8.61 11.42 -7.27
CA HIS A 67 8.97 10.82 -5.98
C HIS A 67 8.93 9.29 -5.99
N CYS A 68 8.02 8.69 -6.76
CA CYS A 68 7.97 7.24 -6.93
C CYS A 68 9.18 6.73 -7.72
N ARG A 69 9.62 7.49 -8.71
CA ARG A 69 10.81 7.21 -9.52
C ARG A 69 12.07 7.32 -8.66
N GLU A 70 12.19 8.38 -7.87
CA GLU A 70 13.28 8.58 -6.92
C GLU A 70 13.36 7.45 -5.89
N GLN A 71 12.20 7.04 -5.33
CA GLN A 71 12.13 5.90 -4.40
C GLN A 71 12.61 4.60 -5.05
N THR A 72 12.20 4.35 -6.30
CA THR A 72 12.64 3.16 -7.05
C THR A 72 14.14 3.18 -7.31
N GLU A 73 14.68 4.35 -7.66
CA GLU A 73 16.12 4.53 -7.83
C GLU A 73 16.89 4.31 -6.52
N MET A 74 16.37 4.81 -5.39
CA MET A 74 16.96 4.53 -4.07
C MET A 74 16.97 3.04 -3.75
N PHE A 75 15.91 2.30 -4.08
CA PHE A 75 15.84 0.85 -3.90
C PHE A 75 16.89 0.14 -4.76
N THR A 76 16.95 0.45 -6.05
CA THR A 76 17.90 -0.21 -6.97
C THR A 76 19.36 0.09 -6.63
N LYS A 77 19.69 1.33 -6.24
CA LYS A 77 21.04 1.72 -5.77
C LYS A 77 21.44 1.03 -4.46
N ASN A 78 20.47 0.64 -3.63
CA ASN A 78 20.72 -0.02 -2.34
C ASN A 78 20.30 -1.50 -2.33
N ILE A 79 20.20 -2.13 -3.48
CA ILE A 79 19.67 -3.50 -3.60
C ILE A 79 20.38 -4.52 -2.72
N ASN A 80 21.69 -4.37 -2.51
CA ASN A 80 22.45 -5.26 -1.64
C ASN A 80 21.95 -5.27 -0.19
N LYS A 81 21.44 -4.13 0.31
CA LYS A 81 20.82 -4.02 1.63
C LYS A 81 19.40 -4.60 1.67
N LEU A 82 18.73 -4.65 0.51
CA LEU A 82 17.32 -5.02 0.38
C LEU A 82 17.10 -6.46 -0.12
N ARG A 83 18.16 -7.22 -0.46
CA ARG A 83 18.04 -8.57 -1.04
C ARG A 83 17.20 -9.57 -0.24
N ASN A 84 17.12 -9.38 1.08
CA ASN A 84 16.37 -10.23 2.00
C ASN A 84 15.02 -9.60 2.41
N ILE A 85 14.48 -8.70 1.58
CA ILE A 85 13.18 -8.05 1.75
C ILE A 85 12.41 -8.22 0.45
N GLU A 86 11.15 -8.62 0.50
CA GLU A 86 10.26 -8.64 -0.65
C GLU A 86 9.70 -7.24 -0.90
N ILE A 87 9.77 -6.77 -2.13
CA ILE A 87 9.28 -5.45 -2.53
C ILE A 87 8.15 -5.64 -3.53
N VAL A 88 6.92 -5.40 -3.09
CA VAL A 88 5.72 -5.46 -3.91
C VAL A 88 5.36 -4.06 -4.35
N MET A 89 5.49 -3.76 -5.62
CA MET A 89 5.16 -2.47 -6.20
C MET A 89 3.81 -2.55 -6.93
N SER A 90 2.83 -1.82 -6.44
CA SER A 90 1.47 -1.86 -6.97
C SER A 90 1.00 -0.51 -7.47
N THR A 91 0.34 -0.51 -8.62
CA THR A 91 -0.27 0.67 -9.23
C THR A 91 -1.58 0.30 -9.92
N PHE A 92 -2.49 1.25 -10.05
CA PHE A 92 -3.71 1.06 -10.87
C PHE A 92 -3.51 1.42 -12.34
N GLN A 93 -2.33 1.93 -12.70
CA GLN A 93 -2.01 2.36 -14.07
C GLN A 93 -2.03 1.18 -15.06
N PRO A 94 -2.24 1.45 -16.35
CA PRO A 94 -2.24 0.40 -17.37
C PRO A 94 -0.93 -0.38 -17.43
N VAL A 95 -1.02 -1.67 -17.77
CA VAL A 95 0.13 -2.60 -17.79
C VAL A 95 1.26 -2.11 -18.70
N TYR A 96 0.97 -1.44 -19.83
CA TYR A 96 2.04 -0.91 -20.69
C TYR A 96 2.92 0.13 -20.00
N LYS A 97 2.37 0.95 -19.07
CA LYS A 97 3.15 1.89 -18.27
C LYS A 97 4.03 1.16 -17.26
N ILE A 98 3.51 0.08 -16.66
CA ILE A 98 4.27 -0.78 -15.75
C ILE A 98 5.46 -1.39 -16.49
N ARG A 99 5.23 -1.95 -17.69
CA ARG A 99 6.27 -2.54 -18.53
C ARG A 99 7.37 -1.55 -18.87
N ASN A 100 7.00 -0.33 -19.26
CA ASN A 100 7.96 0.72 -19.55
C ASN A 100 8.80 1.10 -18.32
N PHE A 101 8.14 1.22 -17.17
CA PHE A 101 8.78 1.52 -15.89
C PHE A 101 9.75 0.40 -15.47
N CYS A 102 9.33 -0.85 -15.56
CA CYS A 102 10.20 -2.01 -15.25
C CYS A 102 11.44 -2.04 -16.16
N LYS A 103 11.26 -1.75 -17.45
CA LYS A 103 12.37 -1.67 -18.41
C LYS A 103 13.32 -0.52 -18.11
N GLU A 104 12.79 0.65 -17.77
CA GLU A 104 13.58 1.84 -17.48
C GLU A 104 14.49 1.66 -16.26
N PHE A 105 13.96 1.08 -15.17
CA PHE A 105 14.71 0.83 -13.94
C PHE A 105 15.40 -0.55 -13.90
N ASP A 106 15.30 -1.32 -14.99
CA ASP A 106 15.89 -2.66 -15.12
C ASP A 106 15.47 -3.59 -13.96
N LEU A 107 14.17 -3.53 -13.59
CA LEU A 107 13.68 -4.22 -12.38
C LEU A 107 13.63 -5.74 -12.51
N HIS A 108 13.62 -6.27 -13.72
CA HIS A 108 13.59 -7.72 -14.00
C HIS A 108 14.81 -8.48 -13.47
N LYS A 109 15.94 -7.81 -13.28
CA LYS A 109 17.15 -8.43 -12.74
C LYS A 109 17.08 -8.72 -11.24
N TYR A 110 16.07 -8.18 -10.54
CA TYR A 110 15.93 -8.31 -9.09
C TYR A 110 14.79 -9.27 -8.75
N GLN A 111 15.12 -10.45 -8.22
CA GLN A 111 14.13 -11.49 -7.90
C GLN A 111 13.18 -11.13 -6.76
N ASN A 112 13.53 -10.15 -5.96
CA ASN A 112 12.73 -9.69 -4.82
C ASN A 112 11.82 -8.50 -5.14
N PHE A 113 11.72 -8.09 -6.43
CA PHE A 113 10.78 -7.08 -6.89
C PHE A 113 9.61 -7.74 -7.60
N HIS A 114 8.41 -7.43 -7.17
CA HIS A 114 7.16 -7.95 -7.72
C HIS A 114 6.29 -6.76 -8.10
N ILE A 115 6.16 -6.49 -9.38
CA ILE A 115 5.50 -5.28 -9.87
C ILE A 115 4.24 -5.68 -10.62
N GLY A 116 3.12 -5.00 -10.35
CA GLY A 116 1.89 -5.30 -11.04
C GLY A 116 0.79 -4.27 -10.86
N ARG A 117 -0.29 -4.51 -11.61
CA ARG A 117 -1.47 -3.68 -11.59
C ARG A 117 -2.45 -4.17 -10.53
N ASP A 118 -2.90 -3.28 -9.67
CA ASP A 118 -4.06 -3.49 -8.80
C ASP A 118 -5.34 -3.29 -9.61
N VAL A 119 -5.79 -4.35 -10.27
CA VAL A 119 -6.99 -4.33 -11.12
C VAL A 119 -8.26 -4.08 -10.29
N LYS A 120 -8.24 -4.52 -9.02
CA LYS A 120 -9.40 -4.43 -8.12
C LYS A 120 -9.46 -3.14 -7.32
N TYR A 121 -8.48 -2.24 -7.50
CA TYR A 121 -8.35 -1.01 -6.71
C TYR A 121 -8.37 -1.26 -5.19
N PHE A 122 -7.78 -2.39 -4.77
CA PHE A 122 -7.80 -2.85 -3.40
C PHE A 122 -6.96 -1.99 -2.46
N PHE A 123 -5.72 -1.70 -2.87
CA PHE A 123 -4.74 -1.08 -1.97
C PHE A 123 -5.07 0.38 -1.62
N GLY A 124 -5.62 1.14 -2.55
CA GLY A 124 -5.95 2.55 -2.33
C GLY A 124 -6.85 2.75 -1.12
N PRO A 125 -8.05 2.14 -1.08
CA PRO A 125 -8.95 2.19 0.08
C PRO A 125 -8.40 1.52 1.33
N PHE A 126 -7.64 0.41 1.17
CA PHE A 126 -7.07 -0.34 2.29
C PHE A 126 -6.09 0.50 3.09
N TYR A 127 -5.16 1.20 2.42
CA TYR A 127 -4.18 2.08 3.07
C TYR A 127 -4.66 3.53 3.21
N ARG A 128 -5.79 3.90 2.63
CA ARG A 128 -6.29 5.30 2.54
C ARG A 128 -5.20 6.24 2.03
N ILE A 129 -4.53 5.84 0.94
CA ILE A 129 -3.42 6.59 0.35
C ILE A 129 -3.80 8.05 0.07
N LYS A 130 -2.97 8.97 0.54
CA LYS A 130 -3.07 10.41 0.28
C LYS A 130 -1.98 10.89 -0.67
N PHE A 131 -0.77 10.39 -0.48
CA PHE A 131 0.41 10.76 -1.27
C PHE A 131 1.14 9.51 -1.76
N ALA A 132 1.70 9.59 -2.97
CA ALA A 132 2.54 8.55 -3.54
C ALA A 132 4.02 9.01 -3.58
N PRO A 133 4.96 8.09 -3.36
CA PRO A 133 4.75 6.70 -3.01
C PRO A 133 4.24 6.55 -1.57
N LEU A 134 3.45 5.48 -1.33
CA LEU A 134 3.17 5.02 0.03
C LEU A 134 3.93 3.70 0.23
N LEU A 135 4.69 3.59 1.32
CA LEU A 135 5.44 2.39 1.68
C LEU A 135 4.84 1.79 2.95
N ALA A 136 4.17 0.65 2.83
CA ALA A 136 3.70 -0.11 3.99
C ALA A 136 4.67 -1.25 4.29
N LEU A 137 5.18 -1.28 5.53
CA LEU A 137 6.20 -2.21 5.97
C LEU A 137 5.59 -3.31 6.83
N TYR A 138 6.01 -4.53 6.57
CA TYR A 138 5.62 -5.73 7.31
C TYR A 138 6.86 -6.51 7.75
N ASP A 139 6.85 -7.00 8.98
CA ASP A 139 7.92 -7.83 9.52
C ASP A 139 7.98 -9.22 8.87
N LYS A 140 8.96 -10.03 9.26
CA LYS A 140 9.13 -11.41 8.79
C LYS A 140 7.95 -12.34 9.13
N ASN A 141 7.13 -11.97 10.11
CA ASN A 141 5.93 -12.70 10.53
C ASN A 141 4.66 -12.15 9.88
N ARG A 142 4.80 -11.20 8.94
CA ARG A 142 3.70 -10.52 8.24
C ARG A 142 2.89 -9.58 9.12
N ASN A 143 3.37 -9.18 10.28
CA ASN A 143 2.74 -8.15 11.08
C ASN A 143 3.07 -6.77 10.50
N PHE A 144 2.09 -5.88 10.53
CA PHE A 144 2.26 -4.49 10.13
C PHE A 144 3.25 -3.78 11.08
N VAL A 145 4.19 -3.05 10.51
CA VAL A 145 5.19 -2.28 11.25
C VAL A 145 4.88 -0.78 11.20
N THR A 146 4.83 -0.21 10.01
CA THR A 146 4.58 1.23 9.81
C THR A 146 4.25 1.54 8.36
N VAL A 147 3.82 2.79 8.13
CA VAL A 147 3.64 3.38 6.80
C VAL A 147 4.51 4.63 6.67
N PHE A 148 5.13 4.81 5.52
CA PHE A 148 5.73 6.08 5.11
C PHE A 148 5.00 6.61 3.88
N GLU A 149 4.72 7.90 3.86
CA GLU A 149 4.20 8.61 2.68
C GLU A 149 5.31 9.51 2.12
N GLY A 150 5.44 9.53 0.80
CA GLY A 150 6.56 10.15 0.09
C GLY A 150 7.81 9.27 0.06
N ASP A 151 8.82 9.74 -0.64
CA ASP A 151 10.11 9.05 -0.74
C ASP A 151 10.82 8.98 0.62
N THR A 152 11.39 7.81 0.89
CA THR A 152 11.98 7.50 2.20
C THR A 152 13.34 6.84 2.03
N LYS A 153 14.34 7.34 2.77
CA LYS A 153 15.69 6.78 2.74
C LYS A 153 15.70 5.31 3.16
N VAL A 154 16.46 4.49 2.43
CA VAL A 154 16.54 3.03 2.67
C VAL A 154 16.98 2.71 4.10
N ASP A 155 17.92 3.47 4.67
CA ASP A 155 18.38 3.22 6.04
C ASP A 155 17.25 3.42 7.08
N LYS A 156 16.33 4.38 6.87
CA LYS A 156 15.16 4.59 7.72
C LYS A 156 14.17 3.42 7.60
N ILE A 157 13.99 2.88 6.38
CA ILE A 157 13.16 1.69 6.15
C ILE A 157 13.75 0.47 6.88
N LEU A 158 15.07 0.26 6.76
CA LEU A 158 15.76 -0.84 7.41
C LEU A 158 15.76 -0.74 8.94
N GLU A 159 15.83 0.48 9.46
CA GLU A 159 15.72 0.72 10.90
C GLU A 159 14.34 0.32 11.45
N ALA A 160 13.27 0.65 10.72
CA ALA A 160 11.91 0.29 11.10
C ALA A 160 11.65 -1.23 11.03
N LEU A 161 12.41 -1.98 10.21
CA LEU A 161 12.26 -3.43 10.05
C LEU A 161 13.16 -4.27 10.97
N LYS A 162 13.93 -3.66 11.88
CA LYS A 162 14.75 -4.36 12.88
C LYS A 162 13.89 -4.89 14.03
#